data_6092887214e212385d5a3612d1f5b060
#
_entry.id   6092887214e212385d5a3612d1f5b060
#
_cell.length_a   1.000
_cell.length_b   1.000
_cell.length_c   1.000
_cell.angle_alpha   90.00
_cell.angle_beta   90.00
_cell.angle_gamma   90.00
#
_symmetry.space_group_name_H-M   'P 1'
#
loop_
_entity.id
_entity.type
_entity.pdbx_description
1 polymer ?
#
loop_
_entity_poly.entity_id
_entity_poly.type
_entity_poly.pdbx_seq_one_letter_code
_entity_poly.pdbx_strand_id
1 'polypeptide(L)'
;MRNVVIMKVDMDSGDKPLSTAKLVATFTLMAASTNSQAATLSDGKGNEALLPPGVQCYFERVNLADLLVRSKAGEVVFVVGHSAE
;
A
#
# COMPACT_ATOMS: atom_id res chain seq x y z
N MET A 1 6.00 0.36 -22.81
CA MET A 1 5.87 1.69 -22.16
C MET A 1 5.39 1.50 -20.73
N ARG A 2 5.99 2.24 -19.81
CA ARG A 2 5.61 2.17 -18.40
C ARG A 2 4.80 3.40 -18.02
N ASN A 3 3.75 3.17 -17.26
CA ASN A 3 2.90 4.25 -16.79
C ASN A 3 3.26 4.62 -15.36
N VAL A 4 3.21 5.90 -15.05
CA VAL A 4 3.36 6.37 -13.68
C VAL A 4 2.15 5.90 -12.88
N VAL A 5 2.41 5.42 -11.66
CA VAL A 5 1.37 5.01 -10.72
C VAL A 5 1.49 5.90 -9.49
N ILE A 6 0.46 6.69 -9.23
CA ILE A 6 0.37 7.52 -8.03
C ILE A 6 -1.03 7.30 -7.46
N MET A 7 -1.09 6.77 -6.25
CA MET A 7 -2.37 6.45 -5.62
C MET A 7 -2.39 6.97 -4.20
N LYS A 8 -3.52 7.55 -3.83
CA LYS A 8 -3.84 7.87 -2.44
C LYS A 8 -4.91 6.89 -2.00
N VAL A 9 -4.59 6.07 -1.01
CA VAL A 9 -5.52 5.06 -0.52
C VAL A 9 -6.03 5.48 0.85
N ASP A 10 -7.32 5.82 0.91
CA ASP A 10 -7.98 6.14 2.17
C ASP A 10 -8.33 4.84 2.89
N MET A 11 -7.95 4.75 4.16
CA MET A 11 -8.15 3.53 4.93
C MET A 11 -9.52 3.50 5.57
N ASP A 12 -10.13 2.32 5.49
CA ASP A 12 -11.31 1.98 6.28
C ASP A 12 -10.85 0.99 7.35
N SER A 13 -11.69 0.72 8.33
CA SER A 13 -11.38 -0.34 9.28
C SER A 13 -11.50 -1.69 8.57
N GLY A 14 -10.44 -2.47 8.57
CA GLY A 14 -10.38 -3.77 7.91
C GLY A 14 -9.32 -3.83 6.81
N ASP A 15 -9.08 -5.02 6.31
CA ASP A 15 -8.10 -5.24 5.25
C ASP A 15 -8.61 -4.70 3.92
N LYS A 16 -7.73 -4.00 3.20
CA LYS A 16 -8.06 -3.41 1.91
C LYS A 16 -6.90 -3.63 0.95
N PRO A 17 -7.14 -4.21 -0.22
CA PRO A 17 -6.07 -4.34 -1.22
C PRO A 17 -5.71 -2.96 -1.77
N LEU A 18 -4.45 -2.77 -2.12
CA LEU A 18 -4.00 -1.51 -2.72
C LEU A 18 -4.65 -1.29 -4.09
N SER A 19 -5.02 -2.36 -4.77
CA SER A 19 -5.76 -2.27 -6.02
C SER A 19 -6.81 -3.37 -6.05
N THR A 20 -7.99 -3.07 -6.58
CA THR A 20 -9.05 -4.08 -6.76
C THR A 20 -8.84 -4.91 -8.02
N ALA A 21 -8.01 -4.44 -8.94
CA ALA A 21 -7.67 -5.16 -10.17
C ALA A 21 -6.19 -5.48 -10.17
N LYS A 22 -5.80 -6.49 -10.94
CA LYS A 22 -4.39 -6.84 -11.08
C LYS A 22 -3.60 -5.64 -11.61
N LEU A 23 -2.58 -5.24 -10.86
CA LEU A 23 -1.69 -4.14 -11.24
C LEU A 23 -0.29 -4.45 -10.72
N VAL A 24 0.56 -4.95 -11.61
CA VAL A 24 1.96 -5.23 -11.26
C VAL A 24 2.78 -3.96 -11.45
N ALA A 25 3.45 -3.53 -10.39
CA ALA A 25 4.21 -2.29 -10.41
C ALA A 25 5.45 -2.39 -9.54
N THR A 26 6.39 -1.51 -9.83
CA THR A 26 7.53 -1.21 -8.95
C THR A 26 7.19 0.10 -8.27
N PHE A 27 7.09 0.10 -6.95
CA PHE A 27 6.53 1.25 -6.25
C PHE A 27 7.07 1.38 -4.83
N THR A 28 6.92 2.57 -4.29
CA THR A 28 7.15 2.85 -2.87
C THR A 28 5.79 3.03 -2.21
N LEU A 29 5.57 2.29 -1.14
CA LEU A 29 4.39 2.42 -0.29
C LEU A 29 4.78 3.25 0.92
N MET A 30 4.02 4.28 1.22
CA MET A 30 4.33 5.20 2.31
C MET A 30 3.08 5.46 3.14
N ALA A 31 3.20 5.29 4.45
CA ALA A 31 2.16 5.74 5.37
C ALA A 31 2.27 7.25 5.52
N ALA A 32 1.14 7.96 5.47
CA ALA A 32 1.15 9.41 5.65
C ALA A 32 1.72 9.77 7.03
N SER A 33 2.56 10.81 7.08
CA SER A 33 3.17 11.25 8.35
C SER A 33 2.13 11.77 9.34
N THR A 34 0.94 12.11 8.84
CA THR A 34 -0.18 12.58 9.68
C THR A 34 -1.00 11.45 10.25
N ASN A 35 -0.73 10.19 9.88
CA ASN A 35 -1.42 9.05 10.47
C ASN A 35 -1.12 8.96 11.97
N SER A 36 -2.11 8.56 12.74
CA SER A 36 -1.98 8.45 14.21
C SER A 36 -1.45 7.09 14.65
N GLN A 37 -1.51 6.07 13.78
CA GLN A 37 -1.14 4.70 14.10
C GLN A 37 -0.40 4.05 12.94
N ALA A 38 0.38 3.01 13.26
CA ALA A 38 1.01 2.20 12.24
C ALA A 38 -0.06 1.44 11.44
N ALA A 39 0.12 1.40 10.12
CA ALA A 39 -0.67 0.52 9.28
C ALA A 39 -0.11 -0.90 9.35
N THR A 40 -0.95 -1.89 9.11
CA THR A 40 -0.52 -3.29 9.05
C THR A 40 -0.56 -3.73 7.59
N LEU A 41 0.59 -4.21 7.10
CA LEU A 41 0.69 -4.81 5.77
C LEU A 41 0.48 -6.30 5.89
N SER A 42 -0.23 -6.91 4.95
CA SER A 42 -0.52 -8.33 4.97
C SER A 42 -0.44 -8.91 3.55
N ASP A 43 0.02 -10.15 3.46
CA ASP A 43 0.01 -10.88 2.19
C ASP A 43 -1.27 -11.72 2.04
N GLY A 44 -2.20 -11.63 2.98
CA GLY A 44 -3.41 -12.44 2.97
C GLY A 44 -3.21 -13.89 3.39
N LYS A 45 -1.99 -14.25 3.80
CA LYS A 45 -1.62 -15.62 4.14
C LYS A 45 -1.16 -15.77 5.60
N GLY A 46 -1.47 -14.79 6.43
CA GLY A 46 -1.11 -14.78 7.83
C GLY A 46 0.20 -14.09 8.16
N ASN A 47 0.91 -13.55 7.16
CA ASN A 47 2.13 -12.79 7.39
C ASN A 47 1.80 -11.31 7.42
N GLU A 48 2.28 -10.61 8.45
CA GLU A 48 1.99 -9.20 8.65
C GLU A 48 3.24 -8.44 9.04
N ALA A 49 3.28 -7.15 8.67
CA ALA A 49 4.33 -6.23 9.07
C ALA A 49 3.72 -4.87 9.36
N LEU A 50 4.37 -4.10 10.21
CA LEU A 50 3.90 -2.76 10.55
C LEU A 50 4.57 -1.72 9.67
N LEU A 51 3.78 -0.70 9.28
CA LEU A 51 4.23 0.47 8.55
C LEU A 51 3.90 1.70 9.39
N PRO A 52 4.83 2.17 10.23
CA PRO A 52 4.59 3.36 11.07
C PRO A 52 4.39 4.62 10.23
N PRO A 53 3.73 5.66 10.78
CA PRO A 53 3.54 6.92 10.06
C PRO A 53 4.86 7.49 9.55
N GLY A 54 4.87 7.91 8.29
CA GLY A 54 6.05 8.49 7.65
C GLY A 54 7.09 7.50 7.15
N VAL A 55 6.91 6.21 7.41
CA VAL A 55 7.84 5.17 6.97
C VAL A 55 7.49 4.71 5.56
N GLN A 56 8.51 4.39 4.77
CA GLN A 56 8.38 3.96 3.39
C GLN A 56 8.85 2.52 3.22
N CYS A 57 8.19 1.79 2.34
CA CYS A 57 8.60 0.45 1.92
C CYS A 57 8.65 0.40 0.39
N TYR A 58 9.71 -0.16 -0.15
CA TYR A 58 9.89 -0.29 -1.58
C TYR A 58 9.53 -1.71 -2.03
N PHE A 59 8.78 -1.80 -3.11
CA PHE A 59 8.39 -3.08 -3.71
C PHE A 59 8.73 -3.08 -5.19
N GLU A 60 9.27 -4.19 -5.67
CA GLU A 60 9.67 -4.34 -7.07
C GLU A 60 8.84 -5.42 -7.73
N ARG A 61 8.10 -5.03 -8.76
CA ARG A 61 7.25 -5.92 -9.56
C ARG A 61 6.29 -6.75 -8.73
N VAL A 62 5.54 -6.06 -7.89
CA VAL A 62 4.54 -6.69 -7.02
C VAL A 62 3.15 -6.32 -7.53
N ASN A 63 2.25 -7.30 -7.54
CA ASN A 63 0.85 -7.06 -7.85
C ASN A 63 0.18 -6.38 -6.65
N LEU A 64 -0.28 -5.15 -6.84
CA LEU A 64 -0.90 -4.38 -5.77
C LEU A 64 -2.18 -5.04 -5.23
N ALA A 65 -2.83 -5.89 -6.03
CA ALA A 65 -4.01 -6.61 -5.57
C ALA A 65 -3.69 -7.68 -4.52
N ASP A 66 -2.42 -8.12 -4.45
CA ASP A 66 -1.99 -9.15 -3.49
C ASP A 66 -1.51 -8.55 -2.16
N LEU A 67 -1.36 -7.24 -2.09
CA LEU A 67 -0.89 -6.56 -0.88
C LEU A 67 -2.07 -5.91 -0.17
N LEU A 68 -2.35 -6.39 1.02
CA LEU A 68 -3.44 -5.87 1.83
C LEU A 68 -2.90 -4.91 2.88
N VAL A 69 -3.65 -3.86 3.14
CA VAL A 69 -3.30 -2.88 4.16
C VAL A 69 -4.49 -2.71 5.10
N ARG A 70 -4.21 -2.73 6.39
CA ARG A 70 -5.22 -2.50 7.42
C ARG A 70 -4.78 -1.33 8.29
N SER A 71 -5.69 -0.40 8.49
CA SER A 71 -5.42 0.74 9.37
C SER A 71 -6.75 1.29 9.88
N LYS A 72 -6.65 2.26 10.79
CA LYS A 72 -7.80 2.95 11.32
C LYS A 72 -8.46 3.79 10.23
N ALA A 73 -9.80 3.88 10.26
CA ALA A 73 -10.54 4.74 9.33
C ALA A 73 -10.03 6.19 9.41
N GLY A 74 -9.86 6.81 8.25
CA GLY A 74 -9.35 8.17 8.14
C GLY A 74 -7.83 8.25 7.97
N GLU A 75 -7.10 7.16 8.15
CA GLU A 75 -5.68 7.13 7.86
C GLU A 75 -5.45 6.99 6.35
N VAL A 76 -4.26 7.31 5.89
CA VAL A 76 -3.95 7.35 4.45
C VAL A 76 -2.62 6.68 4.18
N VAL A 77 -2.55 5.92 3.09
CA VAL A 77 -1.28 5.46 2.53
C VAL A 77 -1.16 5.92 1.09
N PHE A 78 0.07 6.12 0.64
CA PHE A 78 0.37 6.55 -0.72
C PHE A 78 1.17 5.49 -1.44
N VAL A 79 0.88 5.33 -2.72
CA VAL A 79 1.66 4.47 -3.62
C VAL A 79 2.22 5.36 -4.72
N VAL A 80 3.53 5.33 -4.91
CA VAL A 80 4.22 6.10 -5.95
C VAL A 80 5.20 5.18 -6.67
N GLY A 81 5.06 5.08 -7.98
CA GLY A 81 5.94 4.24 -8.77
C GLY A 81 5.55 4.20 -10.23
N HIS A 82 5.75 3.05 -10.85
CA HIS A 82 5.41 2.86 -12.26
C HIS A 82 5.01 1.40 -12.51
N SER A 83 4.18 1.20 -13.52
CA SER A 83 3.78 -0.15 -13.90
C SER A 83 5.00 -0.94 -14.38
N ALA A 84 4.96 -2.26 -14.18
CA ALA A 84 6.05 -3.16 -14.54
C ALA A 84 5.94 -3.67 -15.98
N GLU A 85 4.95 -3.19 -16.72
CA GLU A 85 4.70 -3.64 -18.10
C GLU A 85 5.28 -2.70 -19.12
#